data_cedcc222286ffcd331f223ab39db9832
#
_entry.id   cedcc222286ffcd331f223ab39db9832
#
_cell.length_a   1.000
_cell.length_b   1.000
_cell.length_c   1.000
_cell.angle_alpha   90.00
_cell.angle_beta   90.00
_cell.angle_gamma   90.00
#
_symmetry.space_group_name_H-M   'P 1'
#
loop_
_entity.id
_entity.type
_entity.pdbx_description
1 polymer ?
#
loop_
_entity_poly.entity_id
_entity_poly.type
_entity_poly.pdbx_seq_one_letter_code
_entity_poly.pdbx_strand_id
1 'polypeptide(L)'
;GVAKVTLTGAVSVARVTAAGDSAARYSVLEMGAVSVTPSATSGSGFGLSGTLTIAKLDYNAAAAGYARLNWAKAFDLDGNGVWGGANDVLNPSGALALNLPGSVQFGLAGSITGNGNNTGSGGTLADVLLSAGPVYVGGSAAFTLSRQTVDVDTNGDGKADLLGARVDALSLTI
;
A
#
# COMPACT_ATOMS: atom_id res chain seq x y z
N GLY A 1 -25.91 -3.50 -19.05
CA GLY A 1 -24.54 -3.95 -18.86
C GLY A 1 -24.29 -4.35 -17.42
N VAL A 2 -23.56 -5.44 -17.20
CA VAL A 2 -23.18 -5.89 -15.86
C VAL A 2 -21.72 -5.48 -15.65
N ALA A 3 -21.47 -4.66 -14.62
CA ALA A 3 -20.10 -4.39 -14.17
C ALA A 3 -19.68 -5.52 -13.22
N LYS A 4 -18.51 -6.12 -13.46
CA LYS A 4 -17.89 -7.10 -12.59
C LYS A 4 -16.59 -6.52 -12.05
N VAL A 5 -16.38 -6.66 -10.75
CA VAL A 5 -15.12 -6.33 -10.09
C VAL A 5 -14.58 -7.61 -9.46
N THR A 6 -13.35 -7.95 -9.80
CA THR A 6 -12.63 -9.06 -9.18
C THR A 6 -11.55 -8.48 -8.28
N LEU A 7 -11.53 -8.90 -7.02
CA LEU A 7 -10.53 -8.51 -6.02
C LEU A 7 -9.77 -9.75 -5.58
N THR A 8 -8.44 -9.68 -5.64
CA THR A 8 -7.54 -10.73 -5.13
C THR A 8 -6.40 -10.09 -4.35
N GLY A 9 -5.89 -10.76 -3.32
CA GLY A 9 -4.75 -10.26 -2.54
C GLY A 9 -4.82 -10.65 -1.08
N ALA A 10 -3.89 -10.12 -0.28
CA ALA A 10 -3.79 -10.35 1.15
C ALA A 10 -3.83 -9.02 1.92
N VAL A 11 -4.54 -9.02 3.05
CA VAL A 11 -4.61 -7.90 4.00
C VAL A 11 -4.41 -8.45 5.39
N SER A 12 -3.51 -7.86 6.17
CA SER A 12 -3.32 -8.14 7.59
C SER A 12 -3.55 -6.89 8.41
N VAL A 13 -4.28 -7.02 9.50
CA VAL A 13 -4.60 -5.92 10.43
C VAL A 13 -4.39 -6.41 11.85
N ALA A 14 -3.76 -5.59 12.68
CA ALA A 14 -3.69 -5.83 14.11
C ALA A 14 -3.87 -4.55 14.91
N ARG A 15 -4.29 -4.75 16.16
CA ARG A 15 -4.38 -3.71 17.18
C ARG A 15 -3.83 -4.22 18.50
N VAL A 16 -3.03 -3.38 19.16
CA VAL A 16 -2.52 -3.60 20.50
C VAL A 16 -3.07 -2.53 21.44
N THR A 17 -3.50 -2.96 22.61
CA THR A 17 -3.88 -2.07 23.72
C THR A 17 -3.17 -2.55 24.96
N ALA A 18 -2.46 -1.66 25.66
CA ALA A 18 -1.75 -2.03 26.88
C ALA A 18 -2.74 -2.36 28.01
N ALA A 19 -2.49 -3.43 28.74
CA ALA A 19 -3.37 -3.87 29.83
C ALA A 19 -3.42 -2.87 31.00
N GLY A 20 -2.29 -2.22 31.30
CA GLY A 20 -2.17 -1.23 32.37
C GLY A 20 -2.48 0.22 31.96
N ASP A 21 -2.62 0.48 30.66
CA ASP A 21 -2.89 1.81 30.10
C ASP A 21 -3.77 1.69 28.86
N SER A 22 -5.06 1.84 29.03
CA SER A 22 -6.03 1.76 27.94
C SER A 22 -5.91 2.90 26.93
N ALA A 23 -5.17 3.97 27.21
CA ALA A 23 -4.88 5.04 26.27
C ALA A 23 -3.75 4.63 25.30
N ALA A 24 -2.83 3.76 25.70
CA ALA A 24 -1.77 3.23 24.86
C ALA A 24 -2.32 2.22 23.83
N ARG A 25 -2.70 2.73 22.68
CA ARG A 25 -3.29 1.97 21.57
C ARG A 25 -2.47 2.12 20.30
N TYR A 26 -2.24 0.99 19.64
CA TYR A 26 -1.45 0.88 18.43
C TYR A 26 -2.23 0.12 17.38
N SER A 27 -2.12 0.51 16.14
CA SER A 27 -2.81 -0.13 15.02
C SER A 27 -1.89 -0.24 13.83
N VAL A 28 -1.98 -1.37 13.13
CA VAL A 28 -1.27 -1.61 11.89
C VAL A 28 -2.21 -2.21 10.86
N LEU A 29 -1.99 -1.84 9.62
CA LEU A 29 -2.55 -2.51 8.45
C LEU A 29 -1.43 -2.65 7.43
N GLU A 30 -1.27 -3.86 6.92
CA GLU A 30 -0.45 -4.15 5.75
C GLU A 30 -1.30 -4.85 4.69
N MET A 31 -1.18 -4.40 3.46
CA MET A 31 -1.83 -4.98 2.29
C MET A 31 -0.79 -5.17 1.21
N GLY A 32 -0.73 -6.37 0.64
CA GLY A 32 0.20 -6.69 -0.43
C GLY A 32 -0.47 -7.38 -1.59
N ALA A 33 0.00 -7.06 -2.80
CA ALA A 33 -0.39 -7.70 -4.05
C ALA A 33 -1.92 -7.77 -4.28
N VAL A 34 -2.66 -6.72 -3.93
CA VAL A 34 -4.11 -6.64 -4.18
C VAL A 34 -4.34 -6.15 -5.59
N SER A 35 -5.00 -6.97 -6.40
CA SER A 35 -5.43 -6.62 -7.77
C SER A 35 -6.92 -6.38 -7.82
N VAL A 36 -7.30 -5.29 -8.48
CA VAL A 36 -8.70 -4.92 -8.78
C VAL A 36 -8.85 -4.83 -10.28
N THR A 37 -9.61 -5.72 -10.87
CA THR A 37 -9.87 -5.74 -12.31
C THR A 37 -11.36 -5.46 -12.55
N PRO A 38 -11.72 -4.22 -12.89
CA PRO A 38 -13.06 -3.91 -13.37
C PRO A 38 -13.21 -4.40 -14.80
N SER A 39 -14.34 -5.00 -15.12
CA SER A 39 -14.76 -5.26 -16.49
C SER A 39 -16.17 -4.75 -16.67
N ALA A 40 -16.37 -3.85 -17.62
CA ALA A 40 -17.69 -3.40 -18.02
C ALA A 40 -17.87 -3.71 -19.51
N THR A 41 -18.84 -4.53 -19.83
CA THR A 41 -19.32 -4.71 -21.20
C THR A 41 -20.51 -3.79 -21.39
N SER A 42 -20.32 -2.71 -22.10
CA SER A 42 -21.42 -1.80 -22.41
C SER A 42 -21.78 -1.90 -23.89
N GLY A 43 -23.05 -2.07 -24.18
CA GLY A 43 -23.58 -1.85 -25.52
C GLY A 43 -23.68 -0.37 -25.92
N SER A 44 -23.10 0.55 -25.16
CA SER A 44 -23.23 2.00 -25.28
C SER A 44 -22.02 2.73 -25.88
N GLY A 45 -21.04 2.00 -26.44
CA GLY A 45 -19.83 2.62 -26.97
C GLY A 45 -18.85 3.16 -25.94
N PHE A 46 -19.06 2.87 -24.64
CA PHE A 46 -18.14 3.17 -23.56
C PHE A 46 -17.63 1.87 -22.93
N GLY A 47 -16.33 1.70 -22.83
CA GLY A 47 -15.67 0.56 -22.20
C GLY A 47 -14.60 1.01 -21.23
N LEU A 48 -14.56 0.41 -20.05
CA LEU A 48 -13.46 0.50 -19.09
C LEU A 48 -12.79 -0.87 -19.01
N SER A 49 -11.49 -0.89 -19.23
CA SER A 49 -10.70 -2.11 -19.26
C SER A 49 -9.33 -1.80 -18.66
N GLY A 50 -9.01 -2.40 -17.53
CA GLY A 50 -7.73 -2.14 -16.86
C GLY A 50 -7.62 -2.91 -15.57
N THR A 51 -6.40 -2.98 -15.06
CA THR A 51 -6.09 -3.58 -13.76
C THR A 51 -5.41 -2.54 -12.88
N LEU A 52 -6.00 -2.27 -11.72
CA LEU A 52 -5.35 -1.56 -10.64
C LEU A 52 -4.69 -2.60 -9.73
N THR A 53 -3.38 -2.51 -9.57
CA THR A 53 -2.63 -3.34 -8.62
C THR A 53 -2.15 -2.46 -7.49
N ILE A 54 -2.55 -2.76 -6.27
CA ILE A 54 -1.96 -2.22 -5.06
C ILE A 54 -0.85 -3.18 -4.64
N ALA A 55 0.38 -2.82 -4.95
CA ALA A 55 1.55 -3.63 -4.60
C ALA A 55 1.82 -3.58 -3.10
N LYS A 56 1.46 -2.46 -2.46
CA LYS A 56 1.70 -2.21 -1.06
C LYS A 56 0.74 -1.15 -0.53
N LEU A 57 0.13 -1.40 0.62
CA LEU A 57 -0.52 -0.39 1.46
C LEU A 57 -0.14 -0.67 2.90
N ASP A 58 0.60 0.25 3.50
CA ASP A 58 1.05 0.19 4.88
C ASP A 58 0.40 1.33 5.67
N TYR A 59 -0.03 1.03 6.86
CA TYR A 59 -0.49 2.01 7.82
C TYR A 59 -0.07 1.61 9.22
N ASN A 60 0.63 2.51 9.93
CA ASN A 60 1.10 2.31 11.29
C ASN A 60 0.74 3.54 12.13
N ALA A 61 -0.06 3.35 13.15
CA ALA A 61 -0.53 4.42 14.01
C ALA A 61 -0.42 4.07 15.49
N ALA A 62 -0.26 5.11 16.29
CA ALA A 62 -0.39 5.08 17.75
C ALA A 62 -1.41 6.13 18.18
N ALA A 63 -1.98 5.97 19.38
CA ALA A 63 -2.78 7.01 20.03
C ALA A 63 -1.94 8.27 20.27
N ALA A 64 -2.61 9.42 20.41
CA ALA A 64 -1.94 10.68 20.68
C ALA A 64 -1.06 10.59 21.93
N GLY A 65 0.17 11.11 21.84
CA GLY A 65 1.16 11.06 22.92
C GLY A 65 2.04 9.80 22.95
N TYR A 66 1.79 8.81 22.07
CA TYR A 66 2.57 7.58 22.00
C TYR A 66 3.35 7.50 20.68
N ALA A 67 4.58 6.96 20.75
CA ALA A 67 5.36 6.64 19.57
C ALA A 67 4.76 5.40 18.88
N ARG A 68 4.82 5.37 17.54
CA ARG A 68 4.37 4.21 16.77
C ARG A 68 5.19 2.96 17.10
N LEU A 69 4.51 1.82 17.13
CA LEU A 69 5.13 0.53 17.42
C LEU A 69 6.03 0.09 16.24
N ASN A 70 7.18 -0.48 16.57
CA ASN A 70 7.98 -1.24 15.61
C ASN A 70 7.45 -2.69 15.61
N TRP A 71 6.55 -3.00 14.66
CA TRP A 71 5.85 -4.28 14.60
C TRP A 71 6.78 -5.47 14.32
N ALA A 72 7.95 -5.22 13.71
CA ALA A 72 8.96 -6.25 13.48
C ALA A 72 9.72 -6.65 14.76
N LYS A 73 9.66 -5.85 15.83
CA LYS A 73 10.50 -6.01 17.02
C LYS A 73 9.74 -5.90 18.35
N ALA A 74 8.43 -5.73 18.31
CA ALA A 74 7.65 -5.37 19.48
C ALA A 74 7.20 -6.58 20.30
N PHE A 75 7.33 -7.79 19.78
CA PHE A 75 6.71 -8.99 20.36
C PHE A 75 7.75 -10.02 20.78
N ASP A 76 7.43 -10.76 21.82
CA ASP A 76 8.02 -12.01 22.26
C ASP A 76 6.85 -13.02 22.31
N LEU A 77 6.51 -13.59 21.14
CA LEU A 77 5.32 -14.44 21.00
C LEU A 77 5.58 -15.88 21.46
N ASP A 78 6.83 -16.32 21.46
CA ASP A 78 7.21 -17.65 21.92
C ASP A 78 7.65 -17.69 23.40
N GLY A 79 7.74 -16.52 24.06
CA GLY A 79 8.04 -16.41 25.49
C GLY A 79 9.48 -16.74 25.87
N ASN A 80 10.42 -16.64 24.92
CA ASN A 80 11.82 -16.97 25.15
C ASN A 80 12.66 -15.82 25.76
N GLY A 81 12.05 -14.64 25.94
CA GLY A 81 12.70 -13.42 26.47
C GLY A 81 13.50 -12.65 25.41
N VAL A 82 13.45 -13.04 24.14
CA VAL A 82 14.09 -12.34 23.02
C VAL A 82 13.00 -11.71 22.16
N TRP A 83 13.05 -10.41 21.99
CA TRP A 83 12.04 -9.64 21.26
C TRP A 83 12.38 -9.53 19.79
N GLY A 84 11.40 -9.75 18.92
CA GLY A 84 11.57 -9.61 17.48
C GLY A 84 12.42 -10.70 16.85
N GLY A 85 12.44 -11.89 17.45
CA GLY A 85 13.01 -13.10 16.87
C GLY A 85 12.22 -13.60 15.65
N ALA A 86 12.70 -14.66 15.02
CA ALA A 86 12.07 -15.23 13.84
C ALA A 86 10.64 -15.75 14.11
N ASN A 87 10.34 -16.14 15.36
CA ASN A 87 9.03 -16.63 15.78
C ASN A 87 8.11 -15.52 16.35
N ASP A 88 8.60 -14.29 16.43
CA ASP A 88 7.92 -13.17 17.09
C ASP A 88 7.23 -12.22 16.09
N VAL A 89 7.20 -12.59 14.84
CA VAL A 89 6.52 -11.81 13.79
C VAL A 89 5.04 -12.14 13.79
N LEU A 90 4.22 -11.13 14.06
CA LEU A 90 2.77 -11.29 14.02
C LEU A 90 2.29 -11.54 12.59
N ASN A 91 1.77 -12.72 12.32
CA ASN A 91 1.27 -13.14 11.00
C ASN A 91 -0.13 -13.75 11.10
N PRO A 92 -1.20 -12.91 11.19
CA PRO A 92 -2.54 -13.39 11.47
C PRO A 92 -3.11 -14.33 10.42
N SER A 93 -2.71 -14.16 9.17
CA SER A 93 -3.25 -14.92 8.02
C SER A 93 -2.31 -16.02 7.52
N GLY A 94 -1.07 -16.05 7.98
CA GLY A 94 0.00 -16.86 7.39
C GLY A 94 0.49 -16.36 6.02
N ALA A 95 -0.21 -15.41 5.41
CA ALA A 95 0.09 -14.92 4.07
C ALA A 95 0.84 -13.57 4.06
N LEU A 96 0.61 -12.73 5.07
CA LEU A 96 1.19 -11.38 5.17
C LEU A 96 1.53 -11.08 6.63
N ALA A 97 2.82 -11.01 6.92
CA ALA A 97 3.33 -10.69 8.23
C ALA A 97 3.28 -9.18 8.49
N LEU A 98 2.95 -8.81 9.73
CA LEU A 98 2.91 -7.42 10.18
C LEU A 98 4.29 -7.05 10.74
N ASN A 99 5.10 -6.34 9.94
CA ASN A 99 6.51 -6.09 10.27
C ASN A 99 6.95 -4.63 10.07
N LEU A 100 6.02 -3.69 10.05
CA LEU A 100 6.32 -2.28 9.83
C LEU A 100 7.21 -1.70 10.94
N PRO A 101 8.30 -0.99 10.57
CA PRO A 101 9.09 -0.24 11.54
C PRO A 101 8.31 0.97 12.08
N GLY A 102 8.64 1.43 13.29
CA GLY A 102 7.99 2.57 13.93
C GLY A 102 8.13 3.90 13.17
N SER A 103 9.13 4.03 12.30
CA SER A 103 9.33 5.19 11.44
C SER A 103 8.25 5.32 10.35
N VAL A 104 7.74 4.21 9.81
CA VAL A 104 6.70 4.23 8.79
C VAL A 104 5.36 4.60 9.42
N GLN A 105 4.69 5.58 8.85
CA GLN A 105 3.32 5.96 9.19
C GLN A 105 2.34 5.50 8.13
N PHE A 106 2.68 5.70 6.87
CA PHE A 106 1.86 5.36 5.72
C PHE A 106 2.76 5.01 4.53
N GLY A 107 2.35 4.05 3.75
CA GLY A 107 2.97 3.69 2.48
C GLY A 107 1.90 3.16 1.52
N LEU A 108 1.88 3.65 0.30
CA LEU A 108 1.02 3.17 -0.76
C LEU A 108 1.85 3.07 -2.04
N ALA A 109 1.86 1.91 -2.65
CA ALA A 109 2.46 1.72 -3.96
C ALA A 109 1.53 0.89 -4.83
N GLY A 110 1.47 1.23 -6.09
CA GLY A 110 0.61 0.51 -7.02
C GLY A 110 0.83 0.92 -8.46
N SER A 111 0.07 0.28 -9.33
CA SER A 111 0.06 0.58 -10.75
C SER A 111 -1.34 0.41 -11.31
N ILE A 112 -1.62 1.13 -12.38
CA ILE A 112 -2.77 0.93 -13.23
C ILE A 112 -2.27 0.58 -14.63
N THR A 113 -2.83 -0.46 -15.23
CA THR A 113 -2.46 -0.90 -16.58
C THR A 113 -3.73 -1.18 -17.36
N GLY A 114 -3.85 -0.59 -18.55
CA GLY A 114 -4.88 -0.96 -19.52
C GLY A 114 -4.67 -2.41 -19.98
N ASN A 115 -5.74 -3.17 -20.16
CA ASN A 115 -5.67 -4.56 -20.64
C ASN A 115 -6.66 -4.86 -21.77
N GLY A 116 -7.29 -3.83 -22.31
CA GLY A 116 -8.08 -3.94 -23.54
C GLY A 116 -7.20 -3.90 -24.78
N ASN A 117 -7.64 -4.56 -25.84
CA ASN A 117 -7.06 -4.42 -27.17
C ASN A 117 -8.12 -3.83 -28.11
N ASN A 118 -7.71 -2.84 -28.90
CA ASN A 118 -8.52 -2.36 -30.00
C ASN A 118 -7.83 -2.64 -31.32
N THR A 119 -8.52 -3.34 -32.20
CA THR A 119 -8.12 -3.60 -33.60
C THR A 119 -9.02 -2.81 -34.51
N GLY A 120 -8.59 -1.64 -34.96
CA GLY A 120 -9.31 -0.80 -35.92
C GLY A 120 -8.50 -0.58 -37.19
N SER A 121 -9.08 0.17 -38.15
CA SER A 121 -8.44 0.51 -39.45
C SER A 121 -7.13 1.31 -39.32
N GLY A 122 -6.74 1.73 -38.12
CA GLY A 122 -5.48 2.43 -37.78
C GLY A 122 -4.41 1.58 -37.13
N GLY A 123 -4.60 0.26 -36.95
CA GLY A 123 -3.72 -0.63 -36.27
C GLY A 123 -4.29 -1.19 -34.96
N THR A 124 -3.44 -1.87 -34.18
CA THR A 124 -3.82 -2.41 -32.87
C THR A 124 -3.28 -1.47 -31.80
N LEU A 125 -4.15 -0.89 -30.98
CA LEU A 125 -3.78 -0.24 -29.74
C LEU A 125 -3.89 -1.27 -28.62
N ALA A 126 -2.75 -1.64 -28.05
CA ALA A 126 -2.67 -2.48 -26.86
C ALA A 126 -2.88 -1.64 -25.59
N ASP A 127 -3.11 -2.31 -24.49
CA ASP A 127 -3.20 -1.69 -23.14
C ASP A 127 -4.28 -0.61 -23.04
N VAL A 128 -5.40 -0.78 -23.73
CA VAL A 128 -6.52 0.16 -23.66
C VAL A 128 -7.13 0.14 -22.26
N LEU A 129 -7.15 1.31 -21.63
CA LEU A 129 -7.74 1.55 -20.33
C LEU A 129 -9.21 2.02 -20.47
N LEU A 130 -9.46 2.89 -21.44
CA LEU A 130 -10.77 3.50 -21.66
C LEU A 130 -11.07 3.54 -23.15
N SER A 131 -12.31 3.23 -23.52
CA SER A 131 -12.85 3.44 -24.87
C SER A 131 -14.17 4.21 -24.82
N ALA A 132 -14.33 5.17 -25.73
CA ALA A 132 -15.56 5.94 -25.88
C ALA A 132 -15.79 6.22 -27.39
N GLY A 133 -16.62 5.43 -28.04
CA GLY A 133 -16.79 5.49 -29.49
C GLY A 133 -15.46 5.26 -30.22
N PRO A 134 -15.00 6.22 -31.05
CA PRO A 134 -13.72 6.11 -31.76
C PRO A 134 -12.51 6.55 -30.95
N VAL A 135 -12.69 6.99 -29.69
CA VAL A 135 -11.61 7.48 -28.83
C VAL A 135 -11.15 6.36 -27.90
N TYR A 136 -9.84 6.16 -27.84
CA TYR A 136 -9.18 5.18 -26.98
C TYR A 136 -8.08 5.84 -26.19
N VAL A 137 -8.00 5.49 -24.90
CA VAL A 137 -6.90 5.88 -24.01
C VAL A 137 -6.24 4.60 -23.53
N GLY A 138 -4.96 4.47 -23.79
CA GLY A 138 -4.17 3.31 -23.40
C GLY A 138 -2.94 3.70 -22.60
N GLY A 139 -2.30 2.73 -21.97
CA GLY A 139 -1.05 2.90 -21.25
C GLY A 139 -1.07 2.33 -19.85
N SER A 140 -0.02 2.66 -19.12
CA SER A 140 0.16 2.26 -17.72
C SER A 140 0.76 3.40 -16.91
N ALA A 141 0.49 3.40 -15.62
CA ALA A 141 1.12 4.30 -14.66
C ALA A 141 1.44 3.55 -13.39
N ALA A 142 2.58 3.87 -12.76
CA ALA A 142 2.94 3.40 -11.44
C ALA A 142 3.08 4.58 -10.48
N PHE A 143 2.71 4.38 -9.24
CA PHE A 143 2.76 5.42 -8.22
C PHE A 143 3.27 4.88 -6.89
N THR A 144 3.93 5.74 -6.13
CA THR A 144 4.32 5.49 -4.74
C THR A 144 4.05 6.74 -3.93
N LEU A 145 3.38 6.58 -2.80
CA LEU A 145 3.16 7.61 -1.79
C LEU A 145 3.63 7.09 -0.45
N SER A 146 4.44 7.84 0.26
CA SER A 146 4.91 7.46 1.60
C SER A 146 4.89 8.62 2.56
N ARG A 147 4.69 8.30 3.83
CA ARG A 147 4.87 9.20 4.97
C ARG A 147 5.68 8.51 6.04
N GLN A 148 6.78 9.14 6.42
CA GLN A 148 7.71 8.60 7.39
C GLN A 148 8.10 9.68 8.41
N THR A 149 8.56 9.24 9.58
CA THR A 149 9.26 10.08 10.54
C THR A 149 10.73 9.74 10.48
N VAL A 150 11.57 10.73 10.23
CA VAL A 150 13.03 10.61 10.06
C VAL A 150 13.75 11.77 10.74
N ASP A 151 15.00 11.55 11.06
CA ASP A 151 15.90 12.63 11.45
C ASP A 151 16.55 13.19 10.18
N VAL A 152 16.67 14.51 10.08
CA VAL A 152 17.17 15.22 8.89
C VAL A 152 18.39 16.06 9.24
N ASP A 153 19.47 15.86 8.49
CA ASP A 153 20.64 16.73 8.44
C ASP A 153 20.41 17.74 7.29
N THR A 154 20.29 19.02 7.63
CA THR A 154 19.96 20.07 6.66
C THR A 154 21.19 20.74 6.06
N ASN A 155 22.35 20.55 6.67
CA ASN A 155 23.60 21.21 6.28
C ASN A 155 24.68 20.25 5.73
N GLY A 156 24.47 18.93 5.89
CA GLY A 156 25.39 17.89 5.37
C GLY A 156 26.60 17.65 6.27
N ASP A 157 26.54 18.00 7.56
CA ASP A 157 27.67 17.81 8.49
C ASP A 157 27.67 16.43 9.17
N GLY A 158 26.68 15.57 8.86
CA GLY A 158 26.53 14.22 9.40
C GLY A 158 25.82 14.18 10.74
N LYS A 159 25.18 15.27 11.17
CA LYS A 159 24.35 15.33 12.38
C LYS A 159 22.94 15.75 12.04
N ALA A 160 21.98 15.24 12.83
CA ALA A 160 20.59 15.61 12.64
C ALA A 160 20.32 17.00 13.20
N ASP A 161 19.82 17.92 12.35
CA ASP A 161 19.36 19.25 12.73
C ASP A 161 17.85 19.22 13.08
N LEU A 162 17.07 18.35 12.42
CA LEU A 162 15.64 18.18 12.67
C LEU A 162 15.38 16.76 13.14
N LEU A 163 14.99 16.60 14.40
CA LEU A 163 14.65 15.30 14.97
C LEU A 163 13.16 15.00 14.76
N GLY A 164 12.85 13.77 14.33
CA GLY A 164 11.48 13.30 14.19
C GLY A 164 10.67 14.07 13.13
N ALA A 165 11.32 14.59 12.11
CA ALA A 165 10.66 15.30 11.01
C ALA A 165 9.76 14.35 10.20
N ARG A 166 8.60 14.85 9.77
CA ARG A 166 7.71 14.13 8.87
C ARG A 166 8.12 14.39 7.43
N VAL A 167 8.37 13.31 6.70
CA VAL A 167 8.64 13.35 5.25
C VAL A 167 7.46 12.73 4.51
N ASP A 168 6.90 13.47 3.57
CA ASP A 168 5.91 13.02 2.59
C ASP A 168 6.59 12.96 1.21
N ALA A 169 6.50 11.81 0.54
CA ALA A 169 7.09 11.61 -0.77
C ALA A 169 6.08 11.00 -1.74
N LEU A 170 6.06 11.51 -2.97
CA LEU A 170 5.24 11.00 -4.07
C LEU A 170 6.14 10.74 -5.29
N SER A 171 5.96 9.60 -5.92
CA SER A 171 6.52 9.28 -7.24
C SER A 171 5.40 8.85 -8.17
N LEU A 172 5.47 9.28 -9.42
CA LEU A 172 4.58 8.89 -10.51
C LEU A 172 5.42 8.58 -11.74
N THR A 173 5.18 7.42 -12.34
CA THR A 173 5.77 7.00 -13.63
C THR A 173 4.63 6.69 -14.59
N ILE A 174 4.69 7.24 -15.81
CA ILE A 174 3.70 7.09 -16.87
C ILE A 174 4.37 6.48 -18.09
#